data_e18b9128c1e5642bdcf4c77e90c1946f
#
_entry.id   e18b9128c1e5642bdcf4c77e90c1946f
#
_cell.length_a   1.000
_cell.length_b   1.000
_cell.length_c   1.000
_cell.angle_alpha   90.00
_cell.angle_beta   90.00
_cell.angle_gamma   90.00
#
_symmetry.space_group_name_H-M   'P 1'
#
loop_
_entity.id
_entity.type
_entity.pdbx_description
1 polymer ?
#
loop_
_entity_poly.entity_id
_entity_poly.type
_entity_poly.pdbx_seq_one_letter_code
_entity_poly.pdbx_strand_id
1 'polypeptide(L)'
;MDIEVTHMKRKLLSLVVYVAILMMLFVLVVTVSCKKQEKSEAVQTVAEEPKNNFGPSIPAEKTAKVTWAGCRRSDYGWKEAMFKREPSAEDWIEYAGRMSAEYEGSIPAFVWIVGSITGNEGAQRCSVNFPVGRKIDGVEDFPADMNKNFLDMCDEKGYAVWLQVEPGDCDLVELAKATMEYYKDHECVKGFGVDVEWYKTQGTNGYGTRITDELAKEIDEAVKAVDPRFTVFFKHWDGGWMPPTYRSDIIFVNDSQYFDSLDKMKSFFTAWAERYYPNAVMFQIGYPADYDVWGKLENPKGELGTILAEDVADDQHVGIIWVDFSLRTAMQKGK
;
A
#
# COMPACT_ATOMS: atom_id res chain seq x y z
N MET A 1 -8.54 53.06 67.75
CA MET A 1 -9.05 53.37 66.41
C MET A 1 -7.91 53.54 65.35
N ASP A 2 -6.72 53.96 65.70
CA ASP A 2 -5.61 54.16 64.69
C ASP A 2 -4.84 52.93 64.31
N ILE A 3 -4.85 51.87 65.12
CA ILE A 3 -4.09 50.63 64.80
C ILE A 3 -4.75 49.75 63.69
N GLU A 4 -6.11 49.68 63.76
CA GLU A 4 -6.87 48.95 62.78
C GLU A 4 -6.84 49.55 61.36
N VAL A 5 -6.90 50.89 61.31
CA VAL A 5 -6.84 51.61 60.01
C VAL A 5 -5.46 51.46 59.35
N THR A 6 -4.39 51.37 60.15
CA THR A 6 -3.03 51.19 59.64
C THR A 6 -2.83 49.75 59.13
N HIS A 7 -3.45 48.77 59.77
CA HIS A 7 -3.35 47.36 59.35
C HIS A 7 -4.18 47.09 58.08
N MET A 8 -5.31 47.72 57.92
CA MET A 8 -6.14 47.64 56.72
C MET A 8 -5.47 48.32 55.50
N LYS A 9 -4.82 49.48 55.69
CA LYS A 9 -4.05 50.14 54.66
C LYS A 9 -2.85 49.32 54.18
N ARG A 10 -2.14 48.63 55.10
CA ARG A 10 -1.03 47.71 54.71
C ARG A 10 -1.53 46.48 53.94
N LYS A 11 -2.68 45.88 54.29
CA LYS A 11 -3.28 44.77 53.56
C LYS A 11 -3.72 45.23 52.15
N LEU A 12 -4.30 46.44 52.03
CA LEU A 12 -4.74 46.96 50.76
C LEU A 12 -3.54 47.25 49.83
N LEU A 13 -2.45 47.80 50.38
CA LEU A 13 -1.22 48.08 49.63
C LEU A 13 -0.55 46.79 49.17
N SER A 14 -0.53 45.76 50.02
CA SER A 14 -0.02 44.42 49.67
C SER A 14 -0.82 43.77 48.54
N LEU A 15 -2.15 43.92 48.56
CA LEU A 15 -3.03 43.40 47.53
C LEU A 15 -2.84 44.11 46.19
N VAL A 16 -2.68 45.42 46.20
CA VAL A 16 -2.43 46.23 44.99
C VAL A 16 -1.08 45.85 44.37
N VAL A 17 -0.03 45.68 45.16
CA VAL A 17 1.30 45.24 44.70
C VAL A 17 1.24 43.83 44.10
N TYR A 18 0.47 42.91 44.75
CA TYR A 18 0.33 41.53 44.25
C TYR A 18 -0.42 41.47 42.90
N VAL A 19 -1.49 42.27 42.75
CA VAL A 19 -2.23 42.41 41.48
C VAL A 19 -1.36 43.04 40.36
N ALA A 20 -0.53 44.05 40.69
CA ALA A 20 0.36 44.67 39.77
C ALA A 20 1.45 43.68 39.27
N ILE A 21 2.00 42.83 40.15
CA ILE A 21 2.96 41.79 39.80
C ILE A 21 2.30 40.74 38.91
N LEU A 22 1.06 40.30 39.21
CA LEU A 22 0.32 39.36 38.35
C LEU A 22 0.02 39.92 36.99
N MET A 23 -0.33 41.20 36.87
CA MET A 23 -0.50 41.85 35.54
C MET A 23 0.81 41.97 34.76
N MET A 24 1.93 42.27 35.42
CA MET A 24 3.22 42.29 34.76
C MET A 24 3.66 40.92 34.28
N LEU A 25 3.41 39.86 35.05
CA LEU A 25 3.66 38.49 34.67
C LEU A 25 2.78 38.07 33.48
N PHE A 26 1.51 38.47 33.47
CA PHE A 26 0.58 38.17 32.37
C PHE A 26 1.02 38.88 31.07
N VAL A 27 1.42 40.13 31.13
CA VAL A 27 1.97 40.90 29.98
C VAL A 27 3.25 40.24 29.48
N LEU A 28 4.13 39.76 30.38
CA LEU A 28 5.37 39.08 30.01
C LEU A 28 5.09 37.73 29.30
N VAL A 29 4.13 36.99 29.77
CA VAL A 29 3.71 35.70 29.14
C VAL A 29 3.12 35.95 27.75
N VAL A 30 2.26 36.96 27.59
CA VAL A 30 1.65 37.28 26.30
C VAL A 30 2.71 37.77 25.30
N THR A 31 3.66 38.65 25.73
CA THR A 31 4.73 39.14 24.84
C THR A 31 5.73 38.05 24.45
N VAL A 32 6.02 37.10 25.35
CA VAL A 32 6.86 35.93 25.03
C VAL A 32 6.14 34.97 24.07
N SER A 33 4.83 34.78 24.26
CA SER A 33 4.00 33.96 23.37
C SER A 33 3.90 34.55 21.97
N CYS A 34 3.63 35.87 21.85
CA CYS A 34 3.63 36.56 20.55
C CYS A 34 5.00 36.51 19.85
N LYS A 35 6.12 36.75 20.58
CA LYS A 35 7.45 36.64 19.99
C LYS A 35 7.84 35.23 19.57
N LYS A 36 7.26 34.19 20.24
CA LYS A 36 7.47 32.80 19.85
C LYS A 36 6.66 32.47 18.61
N GLN A 37 5.50 33.06 18.42
CA GLN A 37 4.66 32.89 17.24
C GLN A 37 5.25 33.61 16.02
N GLU A 38 5.74 34.86 16.17
CA GLU A 38 6.46 35.59 15.09
C GLU A 38 7.77 34.88 14.68
N LYS A 39 8.51 34.26 15.61
CA LYS A 39 9.69 33.45 15.29
C LYS A 39 9.37 32.10 14.62
N SER A 40 8.17 31.55 14.84
CA SER A 40 7.68 30.36 14.18
C SER A 40 7.23 30.65 12.74
N GLU A 41 6.67 31.86 12.49
CA GLU A 41 6.23 32.24 11.14
C GLU A 41 7.38 32.73 10.24
N ALA A 42 8.51 33.17 10.82
CA ALA A 42 9.66 33.68 10.06
C ALA A 42 10.69 32.61 9.62
N VAL A 43 10.45 31.32 9.90
CA VAL A 43 11.34 30.21 9.51
C VAL A 43 10.61 29.15 8.66
N GLN A 44 9.47 29.48 8.09
CA GLN A 44 8.90 28.75 6.95
C GLN A 44 9.25 29.46 5.63
N THR A 45 10.52 29.56 5.30
CA THR A 45 10.93 29.39 3.92
C THR A 45 10.79 27.88 3.65
N VAL A 46 9.60 27.49 3.23
CA VAL A 46 9.35 26.23 2.56
C VAL A 46 10.35 26.18 1.42
N ALA A 47 11.40 25.34 1.55
CA ALA A 47 12.07 24.85 0.37
C ALA A 47 10.92 24.22 -0.45
N GLU A 48 10.66 24.77 -1.64
CA GLU A 48 9.79 24.11 -2.60
C GLU A 48 10.42 22.74 -2.82
N GLU A 49 9.82 21.69 -2.22
CA GLU A 49 10.09 20.34 -2.64
C GLU A 49 9.84 20.29 -4.14
N PRO A 50 10.67 19.61 -4.92
CA PRO A 50 10.40 19.43 -6.33
C PRO A 50 9.00 18.82 -6.44
N LYS A 51 8.06 19.59 -7.00
CA LYS A 51 6.72 19.12 -7.31
C LYS A 51 6.90 18.04 -8.36
N ASN A 52 7.00 16.79 -7.93
CA ASN A 52 6.79 15.67 -8.81
C ASN A 52 5.36 15.79 -9.32
N ASN A 53 5.20 16.10 -10.60
CA ASN A 53 3.90 16.25 -11.26
C ASN A 53 3.28 14.88 -11.60
N PHE A 54 3.52 13.87 -10.75
CA PHE A 54 2.97 12.55 -10.95
C PHE A 54 1.49 12.54 -10.57
N GLY A 55 0.68 11.89 -11.38
CA GLY A 55 -0.75 11.74 -11.10
C GLY A 55 -1.02 10.84 -9.87
N PRO A 56 -2.24 10.89 -9.33
CA PRO A 56 -2.61 10.06 -8.19
C PRO A 56 -2.49 8.57 -8.53
N SER A 57 -2.22 7.74 -7.53
CA SER A 57 -2.09 6.29 -7.70
C SER A 57 -3.40 5.62 -8.10
N ILE A 58 -4.52 6.15 -7.62
CA ILE A 58 -5.86 5.78 -8.08
C ILE A 58 -6.39 6.93 -8.95
N PRO A 59 -6.77 6.69 -10.22
CA PRO A 59 -7.38 7.73 -11.06
C PRO A 59 -8.60 8.36 -10.39
N ALA A 60 -8.78 9.66 -10.50
CA ALA A 60 -9.92 10.37 -9.92
C ALA A 60 -11.26 9.93 -10.54
N GLU A 61 -11.24 9.53 -11.81
CA GLU A 61 -12.41 9.03 -12.53
C GLU A 61 -12.11 7.66 -13.12
N LYS A 62 -13.06 6.74 -13.02
CA LYS A 62 -12.99 5.43 -13.66
C LYS A 62 -13.44 5.54 -15.11
N THR A 63 -12.53 5.36 -16.04
CA THR A 63 -12.78 5.46 -17.49
C THR A 63 -12.91 4.12 -18.20
N ALA A 64 -12.59 3.02 -17.53
CA ALA A 64 -12.63 1.67 -18.06
C ALA A 64 -13.27 0.70 -17.06
N LYS A 65 -13.89 -0.38 -17.54
CA LYS A 65 -14.49 -1.41 -16.65
C LYS A 65 -13.44 -2.04 -15.74
N VAL A 66 -12.27 -2.33 -16.27
CA VAL A 66 -11.06 -2.76 -15.54
C VAL A 66 -10.08 -1.60 -15.56
N THR A 67 -9.71 -1.08 -14.38
CA THR A 67 -8.79 0.05 -14.26
C THR A 67 -7.35 -0.36 -14.48
N TRP A 68 -6.94 -1.48 -13.90
CA TRP A 68 -5.59 -2.01 -14.00
C TRP A 68 -5.61 -3.46 -14.43
N ALA A 69 -4.74 -3.83 -15.36
CA ALA A 69 -4.59 -5.23 -15.73
C ALA A 69 -3.12 -5.58 -15.95
N GLY A 70 -2.71 -6.72 -15.44
CA GLY A 70 -1.31 -7.14 -15.57
C GLY A 70 -0.95 -8.37 -14.75
N CYS A 71 0.24 -8.35 -14.16
CA CYS A 71 0.84 -9.55 -13.59
C CYS A 71 1.33 -9.33 -12.15
N ARG A 72 1.31 -10.41 -11.36
CA ARG A 72 2.13 -10.51 -10.16
C ARG A 72 3.47 -11.15 -10.53
N ARG A 73 4.57 -10.66 -9.95
CA ARG A 73 5.90 -11.29 -10.05
C ARG A 73 6.43 -11.65 -8.68
N SER A 74 6.91 -12.89 -8.53
CA SER A 74 7.65 -13.37 -7.36
C SER A 74 8.95 -14.06 -7.78
N ASP A 75 9.90 -14.21 -6.84
CA ASP A 75 11.17 -14.92 -7.11
C ASP A 75 10.99 -16.44 -7.27
N TYR A 76 9.84 -16.97 -6.90
CA TYR A 76 9.50 -18.39 -6.93
C TYR A 76 8.47 -18.73 -8.03
N GLY A 77 7.50 -17.86 -8.31
CA GLY A 77 6.38 -18.19 -9.22
C GLY A 77 6.80 -18.47 -10.65
N TRP A 78 7.76 -17.71 -11.19
CA TRP A 78 8.26 -17.95 -12.55
C TRP A 78 8.96 -19.33 -12.67
N LYS A 79 9.57 -19.84 -11.61
CA LYS A 79 10.20 -21.17 -11.59
C LYS A 79 9.15 -22.26 -11.67
N GLU A 80 8.07 -22.15 -10.90
CA GLU A 80 6.93 -23.07 -10.93
C GLU A 80 6.21 -23.04 -12.28
N ALA A 81 6.11 -21.87 -12.91
CA ALA A 81 5.55 -21.70 -14.24
C ALA A 81 6.38 -22.35 -15.37
N MET A 82 7.47 -23.06 -15.04
CA MET A 82 8.37 -23.74 -15.95
C MET A 82 8.95 -22.83 -17.04
N PHE A 83 9.22 -21.56 -16.73
CA PHE A 83 10.05 -20.72 -17.57
C PHE A 83 11.48 -21.32 -17.62
N LYS A 84 12.07 -21.34 -18.81
CA LYS A 84 13.43 -21.90 -18.98
C LYS A 84 14.51 -21.06 -18.30
N ARG A 85 14.25 -19.77 -18.12
CA ARG A 85 15.06 -18.78 -17.42
C ARG A 85 14.13 -17.81 -16.70
N GLU A 86 14.64 -17.05 -15.78
CA GLU A 86 13.91 -15.90 -15.25
C GLU A 86 13.55 -14.95 -16.40
N PRO A 87 12.29 -14.52 -16.52
CA PRO A 87 11.91 -13.50 -17.50
C PRO A 87 12.69 -12.21 -17.25
N SER A 88 13.18 -11.58 -18.32
CA SER A 88 13.84 -10.28 -18.24
C SER A 88 12.82 -9.16 -17.92
N ALA A 89 13.31 -7.95 -17.64
CA ALA A 89 12.44 -6.79 -17.47
C ALA A 89 11.55 -6.57 -18.71
N GLU A 90 12.12 -6.73 -19.91
CA GLU A 90 11.40 -6.61 -21.18
C GLU A 90 10.32 -7.68 -21.32
N ASP A 91 10.60 -8.94 -20.94
CA ASP A 91 9.61 -10.02 -20.95
C ASP A 91 8.42 -9.68 -20.04
N TRP A 92 8.67 -9.14 -18.82
CA TRP A 92 7.62 -8.74 -17.89
C TRP A 92 6.78 -7.57 -18.45
N ILE A 93 7.43 -6.55 -18.99
CA ILE A 93 6.75 -5.43 -19.67
C ILE A 93 5.83 -5.92 -20.77
N GLU A 94 6.31 -6.86 -21.63
CA GLU A 94 5.48 -7.46 -22.68
C GLU A 94 4.27 -8.20 -22.10
N TYR A 95 4.48 -9.00 -21.04
CA TYR A 95 3.37 -9.74 -20.42
C TYR A 95 2.29 -8.81 -19.87
N ALA A 96 2.65 -7.77 -19.12
CA ALA A 96 1.66 -6.83 -18.60
C ALA A 96 0.96 -6.04 -19.72
N GLY A 97 1.68 -5.63 -20.73
CA GLY A 97 1.09 -4.97 -21.91
C GLY A 97 0.09 -5.88 -22.64
N ARG A 98 0.40 -7.17 -22.81
CA ARG A 98 -0.54 -8.14 -23.40
C ARG A 98 -1.74 -8.45 -22.51
N MET A 99 -1.56 -8.46 -21.19
CA MET A 99 -2.70 -8.59 -20.25
C MET A 99 -3.62 -7.38 -20.35
N SER A 100 -3.06 -6.16 -20.27
CA SER A 100 -3.84 -4.94 -20.34
C SER A 100 -4.57 -4.75 -21.70
N ALA A 101 -3.96 -5.20 -22.80
CA ALA A 101 -4.59 -5.14 -24.13
C ALA A 101 -5.90 -5.93 -24.25
N GLU A 102 -6.18 -6.85 -23.33
CA GLU A 102 -7.46 -7.57 -23.26
C GLU A 102 -8.60 -6.72 -22.64
N TYR A 103 -8.28 -5.58 -22.00
CA TYR A 103 -9.22 -4.75 -21.28
C TYR A 103 -9.10 -3.30 -21.77
N GLU A 104 -10.04 -2.88 -22.63
CA GLU A 104 -10.02 -1.56 -23.25
C GLU A 104 -9.92 -0.43 -22.22
N GLY A 105 -8.95 0.44 -22.40
CA GLY A 105 -8.70 1.60 -21.51
C GLY A 105 -8.02 1.27 -20.18
N SER A 106 -7.67 0.02 -19.89
CA SER A 106 -6.96 -0.33 -18.67
C SER A 106 -5.50 0.14 -18.69
N ILE A 107 -4.95 0.37 -17.51
CA ILE A 107 -3.54 0.70 -17.29
C ILE A 107 -2.77 -0.60 -17.04
N PRO A 108 -1.67 -0.88 -17.79
CA PRO A 108 -0.82 -2.02 -17.49
C PRO A 108 -0.25 -1.92 -16.08
N ALA A 109 -0.33 -3.01 -15.30
CA ALA A 109 0.00 -2.95 -13.88
C ALA A 109 0.75 -4.19 -13.38
N PHE A 110 1.48 -3.99 -12.28
CA PHE A 110 2.16 -5.06 -11.56
C PHE A 110 1.88 -5.03 -10.06
N VAL A 111 1.76 -6.21 -9.50
CA VAL A 111 2.07 -6.48 -8.11
C VAL A 111 3.47 -7.11 -8.09
N TRP A 112 4.45 -6.35 -7.64
CA TRP A 112 5.86 -6.71 -7.71
C TRP A 112 6.40 -7.03 -6.32
N ILE A 113 6.73 -8.30 -6.06
CA ILE A 113 7.24 -8.70 -4.75
C ILE A 113 8.70 -8.27 -4.62
N VAL A 114 8.96 -7.37 -3.69
CA VAL A 114 10.29 -6.84 -3.36
C VAL A 114 10.84 -7.36 -2.03
N GLY A 115 10.02 -8.07 -1.26
CA GLY A 115 10.42 -8.70 -0.02
C GLY A 115 9.71 -10.02 0.19
N SER A 116 10.48 -11.10 0.42
CA SER A 116 9.95 -12.43 0.63
C SER A 116 10.25 -12.93 2.03
N ILE A 117 9.33 -13.74 2.57
CA ILE A 117 9.49 -14.34 3.88
C ILE A 117 10.65 -15.33 3.89
N THR A 118 11.46 -15.30 4.94
CA THR A 118 12.57 -16.23 5.18
C THR A 118 12.57 -16.70 6.64
N GLY A 119 13.31 -17.76 6.93
CA GLY A 119 13.39 -18.30 8.29
C GLY A 119 12.29 -19.30 8.63
N ASN A 120 12.26 -19.71 9.89
CA ASN A 120 11.30 -20.70 10.40
C ASN A 120 10.19 -19.99 11.18
N GLU A 121 9.05 -20.64 11.33
CA GLU A 121 7.94 -20.16 12.14
C GLU A 121 8.40 -19.73 13.54
N GLY A 122 8.00 -18.52 13.96
CA GLY A 122 8.40 -17.88 15.23
C GLY A 122 9.72 -17.11 15.19
N ALA A 123 10.41 -17.10 14.02
CA ALA A 123 11.61 -16.30 13.77
C ALA A 123 11.69 -15.90 12.30
N GLN A 124 10.56 -15.61 11.69
CA GLN A 124 10.45 -15.23 10.29
C GLN A 124 10.90 -13.79 10.05
N ARG A 125 11.56 -13.58 8.95
CA ARG A 125 12.06 -12.26 8.53
C ARG A 125 11.56 -11.94 7.14
N CYS A 126 11.56 -10.67 6.79
CA CYS A 126 11.37 -10.22 5.43
C CYS A 126 12.74 -9.98 4.78
N SER A 127 13.09 -10.78 3.78
CA SER A 127 14.29 -10.55 2.96
C SER A 127 13.91 -9.69 1.76
N VAL A 128 14.38 -8.43 1.73
CA VAL A 128 14.10 -7.50 0.64
C VAL A 128 15.26 -7.46 -0.36
N ASN A 129 14.93 -7.27 -1.64
CA ASN A 129 15.88 -7.33 -2.75
C ASN A 129 16.40 -5.93 -3.18
N PHE A 130 16.48 -5.01 -2.21
CA PHE A 130 17.02 -3.66 -2.35
C PHE A 130 17.67 -3.17 -1.05
N PRO A 131 18.54 -2.14 -1.07
CA PRO A 131 19.14 -1.59 0.15
C PRO A 131 18.13 -0.73 0.92
N VAL A 132 17.84 -1.09 2.16
CA VAL A 132 16.93 -0.32 3.04
C VAL A 132 17.59 0.94 3.60
N GLY A 133 18.95 0.95 3.68
CA GLY A 133 19.71 2.08 4.16
C GLY A 133 19.72 2.30 5.68
N ARG A 134 18.94 1.52 6.41
CA ARG A 134 18.89 1.52 7.89
C ARG A 134 18.51 0.15 8.43
N LYS A 135 18.84 -0.11 9.70
CA LYS A 135 18.41 -1.35 10.35
C LYS A 135 16.93 -1.28 10.69
N ILE A 136 16.16 -2.28 10.24
CA ILE A 136 14.76 -2.49 10.62
C ILE A 136 14.65 -3.87 11.28
N ASP A 137 13.88 -3.97 12.37
CA ASP A 137 13.70 -5.23 13.06
C ASP A 137 12.97 -6.25 12.19
N GLY A 138 13.48 -7.47 12.13
CA GLY A 138 12.93 -8.54 11.30
C GLY A 138 13.14 -8.35 9.78
N VAL A 139 13.97 -7.41 9.32
CA VAL A 139 14.30 -7.21 7.90
C VAL A 139 15.74 -7.60 7.61
N GLU A 140 15.95 -8.27 6.48
CA GLU A 140 17.24 -8.51 5.85
C GLU A 140 17.25 -7.84 4.49
N ASP A 141 18.20 -6.95 4.23
CA ASP A 141 18.29 -6.23 2.96
C ASP A 141 19.41 -6.74 2.07
N PHE A 142 19.25 -6.52 0.77
CA PHE A 142 20.26 -6.83 -0.24
C PHE A 142 21.05 -5.56 -0.58
N PRO A 143 22.39 -5.64 -0.77
CA PRO A 143 23.23 -4.45 -0.95
C PRO A 143 23.07 -3.75 -2.31
N ALA A 144 22.34 -4.34 -3.25
CA ALA A 144 22.07 -3.79 -4.57
C ALA A 144 20.57 -3.77 -4.86
N ASP A 145 20.10 -2.78 -5.60
CA ASP A 145 18.71 -2.72 -6.07
C ASP A 145 18.52 -3.66 -7.27
N MET A 146 17.74 -4.72 -7.05
CA MET A 146 17.42 -5.70 -8.08
C MET A 146 16.24 -5.27 -8.96
N ASN A 147 15.53 -4.18 -8.59
CA ASN A 147 14.30 -3.75 -9.25
C ASN A 147 14.50 -2.57 -10.19
N LYS A 148 15.65 -1.86 -10.07
CA LYS A 148 15.89 -0.59 -10.78
C LYS A 148 15.62 -0.67 -12.27
N ASN A 149 16.22 -1.64 -12.99
CA ASN A 149 16.06 -1.74 -14.44
C ASN A 149 14.60 -1.97 -14.86
N PHE A 150 13.87 -2.78 -14.10
CA PHE A 150 12.45 -3.03 -14.34
C PHE A 150 11.60 -1.77 -14.06
N LEU A 151 11.86 -1.06 -12.95
CA LEU A 151 11.12 0.15 -12.62
C LEU A 151 11.41 1.30 -13.59
N ASP A 152 12.66 1.49 -14.02
CA ASP A 152 13.02 2.45 -15.06
C ASP A 152 12.20 2.21 -16.35
N MET A 153 12.04 0.95 -16.77
CA MET A 153 11.22 0.60 -17.93
C MET A 153 9.73 0.82 -17.71
N CYS A 154 9.23 0.57 -16.49
CA CYS A 154 7.86 0.89 -16.14
C CYS A 154 7.58 2.40 -16.17
N ASP A 155 8.52 3.23 -15.69
CA ASP A 155 8.46 4.69 -15.78
C ASP A 155 8.35 5.14 -17.23
N GLU A 156 9.24 4.64 -18.12
CA GLU A 156 9.24 4.97 -19.55
C GLU A 156 7.92 4.60 -20.26
N LYS A 157 7.25 3.53 -19.79
CA LYS A 157 6.01 3.02 -20.40
C LYS A 157 4.73 3.57 -19.73
N GLY A 158 4.84 4.24 -18.60
CA GLY A 158 3.70 4.70 -17.83
C GLY A 158 2.89 3.57 -17.20
N TYR A 159 3.54 2.46 -16.81
CA TYR A 159 2.91 1.33 -16.15
C TYR A 159 2.74 1.61 -14.66
N ALA A 160 1.81 0.94 -14.00
CA ALA A 160 1.57 1.07 -12.57
C ALA A 160 2.20 -0.10 -11.80
N VAL A 161 2.93 0.18 -10.71
CA VAL A 161 3.60 -0.85 -9.90
C VAL A 161 3.27 -0.65 -8.43
N TRP A 162 2.73 -1.69 -7.78
CA TRP A 162 2.65 -1.78 -6.33
C TRP A 162 3.74 -2.72 -5.83
N LEU A 163 4.51 -2.26 -4.85
CA LEU A 163 5.63 -3.02 -4.28
C LEU A 163 5.13 -3.86 -3.10
N GLN A 164 5.06 -5.17 -3.27
CA GLN A 164 4.54 -6.10 -2.26
C GLN A 164 5.65 -6.69 -1.41
N VAL A 165 5.36 -6.92 -0.13
CA VAL A 165 6.18 -7.72 0.78
C VAL A 165 5.40 -8.87 1.40
N GLU A 166 6.12 -9.95 1.72
CA GLU A 166 5.74 -11.05 2.60
C GLU A 166 6.46 -10.79 3.94
N PRO A 167 5.79 -10.15 4.92
CA PRO A 167 6.50 -9.42 5.97
C PRO A 167 7.16 -10.28 7.05
N GLY A 168 6.71 -11.53 7.26
CA GLY A 168 7.18 -12.31 8.42
C GLY A 168 6.88 -11.58 9.73
N ASP A 169 7.86 -11.58 10.64
CA ASP A 169 7.77 -10.95 11.97
C ASP A 169 8.35 -9.52 12.02
N CYS A 170 8.60 -8.90 10.85
CA CYS A 170 9.27 -7.60 10.78
C CYS A 170 8.43 -6.43 11.34
N ASP A 171 9.12 -5.32 11.64
CA ASP A 171 8.47 -4.01 11.81
C ASP A 171 7.91 -3.52 10.47
N LEU A 172 6.62 -3.81 10.26
CA LEU A 172 5.95 -3.60 8.99
C LEU A 172 5.74 -2.11 8.66
N VAL A 173 5.53 -1.26 9.67
CA VAL A 173 5.36 0.19 9.48
C VAL A 173 6.68 0.82 9.00
N GLU A 174 7.79 0.49 9.68
CA GLU A 174 9.10 0.99 9.27
C GLU A 174 9.55 0.41 7.92
N LEU A 175 9.22 -0.85 7.61
CA LEU A 175 9.50 -1.43 6.29
C LEU A 175 8.71 -0.73 5.18
N ALA A 176 7.42 -0.48 5.39
CA ALA A 176 6.58 0.23 4.43
C ALA A 176 7.15 1.62 4.12
N LYS A 177 7.45 2.39 5.16
CA LYS A 177 8.06 3.72 5.02
C LYS A 177 9.40 3.66 4.27
N ALA A 178 10.30 2.75 4.67
CA ALA A 178 11.62 2.63 4.05
C ALA A 178 11.54 2.23 2.57
N THR A 179 10.63 1.31 2.23
CA THR A 179 10.39 0.90 0.84
C THR A 179 9.94 2.09 -0.01
N MET A 180 8.97 2.86 0.48
CA MET A 180 8.46 3.99 -0.26
C MET A 180 9.46 5.15 -0.33
N GLU A 181 10.23 5.41 0.73
CA GLU A 181 11.33 6.40 0.70
C GLU A 181 12.39 6.05 -0.35
N TYR A 182 12.70 4.76 -0.52
CA TYR A 182 13.70 4.30 -1.48
C TYR A 182 13.23 4.44 -2.93
N TYR A 183 11.94 4.14 -3.21
CA TYR A 183 11.40 4.12 -4.57
C TYR A 183 10.54 5.33 -4.95
N LYS A 184 10.46 6.37 -4.13
CA LYS A 184 9.58 7.54 -4.34
C LYS A 184 9.81 8.30 -5.64
N ASP A 185 11.01 8.20 -6.21
CA ASP A 185 11.38 8.92 -7.43
C ASP A 185 10.96 8.17 -8.71
N HIS A 186 10.42 6.95 -8.61
CA HIS A 186 9.82 6.21 -9.72
C HIS A 186 8.34 6.59 -9.89
N GLU A 187 8.00 7.16 -11.05
CA GLU A 187 6.62 7.54 -11.39
C GLU A 187 5.67 6.34 -11.44
N CYS A 188 6.18 5.20 -11.88
CA CYS A 188 5.42 3.96 -11.99
C CYS A 188 5.02 3.40 -10.62
N VAL A 189 5.75 3.69 -9.55
CA VAL A 189 5.44 3.20 -8.21
C VAL A 189 4.19 3.90 -7.68
N LYS A 190 3.16 3.11 -7.36
CA LYS A 190 1.84 3.59 -6.94
C LYS A 190 1.58 3.33 -5.46
N GLY A 191 2.37 2.49 -4.81
CA GLY A 191 2.18 2.23 -3.39
C GLY A 191 2.82 0.95 -2.88
N PHE A 192 2.49 0.64 -1.63
CA PHE A 192 3.01 -0.48 -0.87
C PHE A 192 1.95 -1.56 -0.68
N GLY A 193 2.37 -2.81 -0.74
CA GLY A 193 1.47 -3.96 -0.61
C GLY A 193 1.91 -4.93 0.48
N VAL A 194 0.95 -5.41 1.25
CA VAL A 194 1.15 -6.38 2.32
C VAL A 194 0.45 -7.69 1.98
N ASP A 195 1.22 -8.77 1.92
CA ASP A 195 0.68 -10.12 1.88
C ASP A 195 0.38 -10.58 3.30
N VAL A 196 -0.89 -10.47 3.71
CA VAL A 196 -1.31 -10.63 5.10
C VAL A 196 -1.17 -12.07 5.58
N GLU A 197 -1.27 -13.07 4.69
CA GLU A 197 -1.07 -14.47 5.06
C GLU A 197 0.33 -14.75 5.62
N TRP A 198 1.30 -13.91 5.24
CA TRP A 198 2.69 -14.03 5.70
C TRP A 198 3.05 -13.09 6.85
N TYR A 199 2.09 -12.36 7.41
CA TYR A 199 2.34 -11.47 8.56
C TYR A 199 2.18 -12.23 9.88
N LYS A 200 3.28 -12.37 10.64
CA LYS A 200 3.33 -13.00 11.97
C LYS A 200 2.58 -14.34 11.99
N THR A 201 3.11 -15.30 11.25
CA THR A 201 2.41 -16.57 10.96
C THR A 201 2.38 -17.57 12.11
N GLN A 202 3.15 -17.33 13.19
CA GLN A 202 3.25 -18.28 14.31
C GLN A 202 1.88 -18.61 14.92
N GLY A 203 1.52 -19.88 14.90
CA GLY A 203 0.26 -20.38 15.46
C GLY A 203 -1.00 -20.01 14.68
N THR A 204 -0.86 -19.52 13.44
CA THR A 204 -2.00 -19.07 12.62
C THR A 204 -2.47 -20.11 11.59
N ASN A 205 -1.82 -21.29 11.52
CA ASN A 205 -2.11 -22.34 10.53
C ASN A 205 -2.01 -21.84 9.06
N GLY A 206 -1.08 -20.92 8.77
CA GLY A 206 -0.90 -20.35 7.43
C GLY A 206 -1.85 -19.21 7.07
N TYR A 207 -2.64 -18.70 8.02
CA TYR A 207 -3.54 -17.56 7.77
C TYR A 207 -2.90 -16.19 8.03
N GLY A 208 -1.72 -16.14 8.65
CA GLY A 208 -1.13 -14.90 9.12
C GLY A 208 -1.93 -14.24 10.25
N THR A 209 -1.46 -13.10 10.70
CA THR A 209 -2.13 -12.29 11.72
C THR A 209 -2.98 -11.20 11.06
N ARG A 210 -4.19 -11.01 11.56
CA ARG A 210 -5.15 -10.01 11.05
C ARG A 210 -4.59 -8.60 11.15
N ILE A 211 -4.86 -7.80 10.14
CA ILE A 211 -4.55 -6.37 10.15
C ILE A 211 -5.63 -5.65 10.95
N THR A 212 -5.23 -4.95 12.03
CA THR A 212 -6.14 -4.10 12.80
C THR A 212 -6.33 -2.73 12.13
N ASP A 213 -7.35 -1.98 12.53
CA ASP A 213 -7.56 -0.63 12.02
C ASP A 213 -6.40 0.30 12.39
N GLU A 214 -5.82 0.14 13.60
CA GLU A 214 -4.66 0.89 14.06
C GLU A 214 -3.44 0.63 13.19
N LEU A 215 -3.10 -0.64 12.96
CA LEU A 215 -1.96 -1.01 12.13
C LEU A 215 -2.14 -0.55 10.67
N ALA A 216 -3.35 -0.73 10.11
CA ALA A 216 -3.65 -0.27 8.75
C ALA A 216 -3.47 1.26 8.63
N LYS A 217 -3.92 2.01 9.64
CA LYS A 217 -3.76 3.46 9.68
C LYS A 217 -2.29 3.86 9.82
N GLU A 218 -1.53 3.22 10.70
CA GLU A 218 -0.10 3.51 10.88
C GLU A 218 0.70 3.28 9.59
N ILE A 219 0.42 2.19 8.87
CA ILE A 219 1.06 1.90 7.58
C ILE A 219 0.66 2.94 6.53
N ASP A 220 -0.64 3.25 6.39
CA ASP A 220 -1.16 4.22 5.43
C ASP A 220 -0.58 5.62 5.67
N GLU A 221 -0.58 6.09 6.92
CA GLU A 221 0.02 7.37 7.30
C GLU A 221 1.53 7.41 7.04
N ALA A 222 2.27 6.33 7.33
CA ALA A 222 3.70 6.25 7.09
C ALA A 222 4.04 6.30 5.58
N VAL A 223 3.26 5.61 4.76
CA VAL A 223 3.39 5.61 3.29
C VAL A 223 3.05 6.98 2.71
N LYS A 224 1.94 7.59 3.13
CA LYS A 224 1.50 8.92 2.66
C LYS A 224 2.36 10.07 3.17
N ALA A 225 3.07 9.88 4.28
CA ALA A 225 4.06 10.86 4.75
C ALA A 225 5.27 10.94 3.80
N VAL A 226 5.55 9.90 3.01
CA VAL A 226 6.58 9.93 1.95
C VAL A 226 6.04 10.66 0.73
N ASP A 227 4.86 10.28 0.25
CA ASP A 227 4.14 10.96 -0.82
C ASP A 227 2.63 10.70 -0.67
N PRO A 228 1.79 11.74 -0.59
CA PRO A 228 0.34 11.60 -0.39
C PRO A 228 -0.39 10.89 -1.55
N ARG A 229 0.28 10.70 -2.70
CA ARG A 229 -0.27 9.96 -3.84
C ARG A 229 -0.19 8.47 -3.68
N PHE A 230 0.70 7.96 -2.83
CA PHE A 230 0.88 6.53 -2.63
C PHE A 230 -0.30 5.91 -1.90
N THR A 231 -0.65 4.71 -2.31
CA THR A 231 -1.70 3.90 -1.72
C THR A 231 -1.12 2.68 -1.00
N VAL A 232 -1.90 2.09 -0.12
CA VAL A 232 -1.58 0.81 0.50
C VAL A 232 -2.55 -0.24 0.00
N PHE A 233 -2.09 -1.45 -0.24
CA PHE A 233 -2.98 -2.58 -0.37
C PHE A 233 -2.73 -3.65 0.70
N PHE A 234 -3.80 -4.34 1.09
CA PHE A 234 -3.74 -5.57 1.87
C PHE A 234 -4.30 -6.71 1.03
N LYS A 235 -3.57 -7.84 1.00
CA LYS A 235 -3.91 -9.03 0.23
C LYS A 235 -4.21 -10.20 1.15
N HIS A 236 -5.37 -10.82 0.98
CA HIS A 236 -5.76 -12.08 1.61
C HIS A 236 -7.04 -12.64 0.97
N TRP A 237 -7.24 -13.96 1.04
CA TRP A 237 -8.47 -14.60 0.55
C TRP A 237 -9.67 -14.45 1.50
N ASP A 238 -9.45 -14.21 2.79
CA ASP A 238 -10.50 -14.05 3.79
C ASP A 238 -10.60 -12.59 4.25
N GLY A 239 -11.75 -11.98 3.99
CA GLY A 239 -12.04 -10.61 4.40
C GLY A 239 -12.05 -10.37 5.93
N GLY A 240 -12.02 -11.43 6.74
CA GLY A 240 -11.85 -11.34 8.20
C GLY A 240 -10.42 -10.97 8.62
N TRP A 241 -9.44 -11.03 7.70
CA TRP A 241 -8.05 -10.65 7.94
C TRP A 241 -7.76 -9.19 7.56
N MET A 242 -8.68 -8.53 6.88
CA MET A 242 -8.59 -7.12 6.53
C MET A 242 -8.94 -6.20 7.72
N PRO A 243 -8.50 -4.93 7.72
CA PRO A 243 -8.89 -3.97 8.73
C PRO A 243 -10.42 -3.87 8.81
N PRO A 244 -11.02 -3.98 10.03
CA PRO A 244 -12.47 -4.08 10.17
C PRO A 244 -13.24 -2.86 9.62
N THR A 245 -12.75 -1.63 9.90
CA THR A 245 -13.45 -0.39 9.57
C THR A 245 -12.58 0.69 8.93
N TYR A 246 -11.23 0.63 9.10
CA TYR A 246 -10.35 1.60 8.46
C TYR A 246 -10.35 1.40 6.94
N ARG A 247 -10.60 2.47 6.17
CA ARG A 247 -10.76 2.41 4.71
C ARG A 247 -9.78 3.32 3.98
N SER A 248 -9.73 4.64 4.26
CA SER A 248 -8.90 5.58 3.48
C SER A 248 -9.05 5.30 1.96
N ASP A 249 -7.96 5.32 1.20
CA ASP A 249 -7.88 4.85 -0.19
C ASP A 249 -7.17 3.48 -0.32
N ILE A 250 -7.31 2.63 0.71
CA ILE A 250 -6.75 1.27 0.71
C ILE A 250 -7.35 0.45 -0.43
N ILE A 251 -6.49 -0.30 -1.11
CA ILE A 251 -6.89 -1.28 -2.13
C ILE A 251 -6.99 -2.65 -1.46
N PHE A 252 -8.11 -3.34 -1.64
CA PHE A 252 -8.32 -4.68 -1.07
C PHE A 252 -8.09 -5.74 -2.13
N VAL A 253 -7.00 -6.52 -1.98
CA VAL A 253 -6.61 -7.56 -2.93
C VAL A 253 -7.09 -8.91 -2.46
N ASN A 254 -7.86 -9.60 -3.31
CA ASN A 254 -8.30 -10.97 -3.08
C ASN A 254 -7.50 -11.95 -3.94
N ASP A 255 -6.99 -13.01 -3.32
CA ASP A 255 -6.23 -14.08 -3.96
C ASP A 255 -6.79 -15.48 -3.72
N SER A 256 -8.12 -15.57 -3.56
CA SER A 256 -8.83 -16.84 -3.35
C SER A 256 -8.60 -17.83 -4.47
N GLN A 257 -8.57 -19.11 -4.09
CA GLN A 257 -8.31 -20.26 -4.94
C GLN A 257 -9.27 -21.42 -4.61
N TYR A 258 -9.14 -22.53 -5.36
CA TYR A 258 -9.89 -23.78 -5.17
C TYR A 258 -11.38 -23.66 -5.47
N PHE A 259 -11.73 -22.93 -6.54
CA PHE A 259 -13.11 -22.83 -6.97
C PHE A 259 -13.55 -24.05 -7.79
N ASP A 260 -14.76 -24.54 -7.52
CA ASP A 260 -15.34 -25.67 -8.26
C ASP A 260 -15.93 -25.23 -9.62
N SER A 261 -16.26 -23.94 -9.79
CA SER A 261 -16.87 -23.40 -11.00
C SER A 261 -16.61 -21.92 -11.19
N LEU A 262 -16.77 -21.45 -12.42
CA LEU A 262 -16.66 -20.05 -12.78
C LEU A 262 -17.72 -19.18 -12.07
N ASP A 263 -18.96 -19.69 -11.94
CA ASP A 263 -20.04 -18.99 -11.25
C ASP A 263 -19.73 -18.77 -9.75
N LYS A 264 -19.16 -19.79 -9.08
CA LYS A 264 -18.74 -19.63 -7.68
C LYS A 264 -17.59 -18.65 -7.56
N MET A 265 -16.61 -18.72 -8.45
CA MET A 265 -15.49 -17.76 -8.50
C MET A 265 -16.02 -16.34 -8.69
N LYS A 266 -16.88 -16.11 -9.69
CA LYS A 266 -17.51 -14.81 -9.95
C LYS A 266 -18.26 -14.29 -8.72
N SER A 267 -19.16 -15.09 -8.16
CA SER A 267 -19.94 -14.71 -6.98
C SER A 267 -19.05 -14.33 -5.79
N PHE A 268 -17.95 -15.02 -5.59
CA PHE A 268 -17.02 -14.75 -4.50
C PHE A 268 -16.28 -13.41 -4.68
N PHE A 269 -15.76 -13.13 -5.88
CA PHE A 269 -15.08 -11.88 -6.17
C PHE A 269 -16.05 -10.69 -6.22
N THR A 270 -17.29 -10.88 -6.69
CA THR A 270 -18.35 -9.86 -6.60
C THR A 270 -18.65 -9.49 -5.14
N ALA A 271 -18.86 -10.48 -4.28
CA ALA A 271 -19.08 -10.24 -2.84
C ALA A 271 -17.89 -9.54 -2.15
N TRP A 272 -16.65 -9.78 -2.61
CA TRP A 272 -15.48 -9.05 -2.16
C TRP A 272 -15.54 -7.57 -2.59
N ALA A 273 -15.84 -7.29 -3.83
CA ALA A 273 -16.00 -5.93 -4.33
C ALA A 273 -17.08 -5.16 -3.57
N GLU A 274 -18.27 -5.77 -3.40
CA GLU A 274 -19.39 -5.18 -2.64
C GLU A 274 -18.99 -4.86 -1.19
N ARG A 275 -18.25 -5.76 -0.53
CA ARG A 275 -17.81 -5.59 0.86
C ARG A 275 -16.93 -4.35 1.05
N TYR A 276 -16.10 -4.04 0.07
CA TYR A 276 -15.12 -2.96 0.16
C TYR A 276 -15.48 -1.72 -0.63
N TYR A 277 -16.65 -1.70 -1.28
CA TYR A 277 -17.14 -0.50 -1.95
C TYR A 277 -17.19 0.72 -1.00
N PRO A 278 -16.75 1.92 -1.38
CA PRO A 278 -16.28 2.33 -2.72
C PRO A 278 -14.76 2.15 -2.96
N ASN A 279 -14.02 1.56 -2.00
CA ASN A 279 -12.59 1.34 -2.18
C ASN A 279 -12.28 0.49 -3.42
N ALA A 280 -11.12 0.75 -4.03
CA ALA A 280 -10.62 -0.06 -5.12
C ALA A 280 -10.35 -1.50 -4.65
N VAL A 281 -10.55 -2.46 -5.57
CA VAL A 281 -10.24 -3.87 -5.35
C VAL A 281 -9.30 -4.38 -6.44
N MET A 282 -8.50 -5.40 -6.11
CA MET A 282 -7.76 -6.17 -7.11
C MET A 282 -8.08 -7.65 -6.95
N PHE A 283 -8.28 -8.33 -8.07
CA PHE A 283 -8.48 -9.76 -8.14
C PHE A 283 -7.21 -10.41 -8.65
N GLN A 284 -6.51 -11.12 -7.76
CA GLN A 284 -5.31 -11.87 -8.11
C GLN A 284 -5.75 -13.27 -8.51
N ILE A 285 -5.61 -13.60 -9.79
CA ILE A 285 -6.23 -14.75 -10.45
C ILE A 285 -5.22 -15.60 -11.23
N GLY A 286 -5.69 -16.71 -11.77
CA GLY A 286 -4.88 -17.59 -12.61
C GLY A 286 -4.08 -18.62 -11.83
N TYR A 287 -4.42 -18.88 -10.59
CA TYR A 287 -3.76 -19.92 -9.80
C TYR A 287 -3.90 -21.29 -10.43
N PRO A 288 -2.84 -22.15 -10.36
CA PRO A 288 -2.89 -23.52 -10.87
C PRO A 288 -4.02 -24.36 -10.27
N ALA A 289 -4.38 -24.11 -8.99
CA ALA A 289 -5.47 -24.77 -8.31
C ALA A 289 -6.84 -24.60 -8.99
N ASP A 290 -7.02 -23.51 -9.75
CA ASP A 290 -8.25 -23.18 -10.47
C ASP A 290 -8.15 -23.50 -11.98
N TYR A 291 -7.14 -24.28 -12.40
CA TYR A 291 -6.96 -24.59 -13.82
C TYR A 291 -8.20 -25.25 -14.45
N ASP A 292 -8.92 -26.09 -13.71
CA ASP A 292 -10.16 -26.72 -14.17
C ASP A 292 -11.31 -25.72 -14.42
N VAL A 293 -11.18 -24.50 -13.91
CA VAL A 293 -12.11 -23.40 -14.15
C VAL A 293 -11.62 -22.55 -15.32
N TRP A 294 -10.51 -21.83 -15.15
CA TRP A 294 -10.02 -20.86 -16.13
C TRP A 294 -9.36 -21.52 -17.35
N GLY A 295 -8.84 -22.72 -17.20
CA GLY A 295 -8.20 -23.47 -18.30
C GLY A 295 -9.17 -23.92 -19.39
N LYS A 296 -10.48 -23.88 -19.17
CA LYS A 296 -11.52 -24.17 -20.16
C LYS A 296 -11.84 -22.99 -21.10
N LEU A 297 -11.47 -21.77 -20.69
CA LEU A 297 -11.66 -20.57 -21.49
C LEU A 297 -10.73 -20.59 -22.71
N GLU A 298 -11.19 -20.02 -23.82
CA GLU A 298 -10.38 -19.93 -25.06
C GLU A 298 -9.26 -18.89 -24.89
N ASN A 299 -9.61 -17.73 -24.32
CA ASN A 299 -8.68 -16.64 -23.99
C ASN A 299 -8.77 -16.27 -22.50
N PRO A 300 -8.24 -17.13 -21.59
CA PRO A 300 -8.45 -16.95 -20.16
C PRO A 300 -7.93 -15.62 -19.62
N LYS A 301 -6.85 -15.06 -20.22
CA LYS A 301 -6.27 -13.78 -19.78
C LYS A 301 -7.21 -12.58 -19.97
N GLY A 302 -8.13 -12.64 -20.95
CA GLY A 302 -9.13 -11.60 -21.18
C GLY A 302 -10.51 -11.99 -20.61
N GLU A 303 -10.98 -13.20 -20.92
CA GLU A 303 -12.33 -13.64 -20.55
C GLU A 303 -12.54 -13.70 -19.05
N LEU A 304 -11.58 -14.28 -18.30
CA LEU A 304 -11.75 -14.46 -16.85
C LEU A 304 -11.95 -13.13 -16.12
N GLY A 305 -11.06 -12.16 -16.34
CA GLY A 305 -11.16 -10.86 -15.67
C GLY A 305 -12.40 -10.08 -16.11
N THR A 306 -12.83 -10.19 -17.37
CA THR A 306 -14.07 -9.59 -17.87
C THR A 306 -15.28 -10.14 -17.10
N ILE A 307 -15.36 -11.47 -16.95
CA ILE A 307 -16.44 -12.13 -16.21
C ILE A 307 -16.45 -11.71 -14.73
N LEU A 308 -15.28 -11.66 -14.10
CA LEU A 308 -15.18 -11.30 -12.68
C LEU A 308 -15.50 -9.82 -12.41
N ALA A 309 -15.20 -8.92 -13.36
CA ALA A 309 -15.48 -7.50 -13.22
C ALA A 309 -16.92 -7.12 -13.62
N GLU A 310 -17.68 -8.02 -14.26
CA GLU A 310 -19.00 -7.70 -14.83
C GLU A 310 -19.96 -7.08 -13.83
N ASP A 311 -20.06 -7.67 -12.63
CA ASP A 311 -21.02 -7.26 -11.59
C ASP A 311 -20.43 -6.28 -10.56
N VAL A 312 -19.18 -5.83 -10.74
CA VAL A 312 -18.59 -4.79 -9.90
C VAL A 312 -19.20 -3.44 -10.23
N ALA A 313 -19.46 -2.61 -9.23
CA ALA A 313 -20.03 -1.27 -9.41
C ALA A 313 -19.23 -0.44 -10.43
N ASP A 314 -19.95 0.33 -11.26
CA ASP A 314 -19.35 1.04 -12.40
C ASP A 314 -18.33 2.12 -11.98
N ASP A 315 -18.46 2.68 -10.80
CA ASP A 315 -17.57 3.68 -10.21
C ASP A 315 -16.46 3.07 -9.31
N GLN A 316 -16.51 1.77 -9.01
CA GLN A 316 -15.48 1.10 -8.22
C GLN A 316 -14.30 0.67 -9.10
N HIS A 317 -13.09 1.12 -8.76
CA HIS A 317 -11.86 0.71 -9.46
C HIS A 317 -11.56 -0.77 -9.25
N VAL A 318 -11.24 -1.48 -10.35
CA VAL A 318 -10.93 -2.91 -10.35
C VAL A 318 -9.59 -3.16 -11.01
N GLY A 319 -8.74 -3.94 -10.35
CA GLY A 319 -7.51 -4.49 -10.92
C GLY A 319 -7.64 -6.00 -11.21
N ILE A 320 -7.14 -6.44 -12.37
CA ILE A 320 -7.03 -7.85 -12.73
C ILE A 320 -5.54 -8.20 -12.81
N ILE A 321 -5.07 -8.98 -11.85
CA ILE A 321 -3.65 -9.32 -11.69
C ILE A 321 -3.46 -10.81 -11.84
N TRP A 322 -2.81 -11.23 -12.91
CA TRP A 322 -2.54 -12.65 -13.17
C TRP A 322 -1.27 -13.10 -12.44
N VAL A 323 -1.36 -14.24 -11.73
CA VAL A 323 -0.19 -14.77 -11.02
C VAL A 323 0.85 -15.37 -11.97
N ASP A 324 2.10 -15.21 -11.63
CA ASP A 324 3.24 -15.70 -12.39
C ASP A 324 3.32 -17.24 -12.50
N PHE A 325 2.73 -17.99 -11.55
CA PHE A 325 2.67 -19.46 -11.55
C PHE A 325 2.13 -20.09 -12.86
N SER A 326 1.16 -19.45 -13.48
CA SER A 326 0.49 -19.95 -14.69
C SER A 326 0.55 -18.97 -15.87
N LEU A 327 1.22 -17.83 -15.71
CA LEU A 327 1.27 -16.74 -16.70
C LEU A 327 1.68 -17.25 -18.09
N ARG A 328 2.70 -18.10 -18.15
CA ARG A 328 3.15 -18.69 -19.41
C ARG A 328 2.05 -19.45 -20.13
N THR A 329 1.27 -20.23 -19.39
CA THR A 329 0.13 -21.01 -19.94
C THR A 329 -0.96 -20.05 -20.45
N ALA A 330 -1.31 -19.03 -19.68
CA ALA A 330 -2.29 -18.02 -20.08
C ALA A 330 -1.86 -17.27 -21.35
N MET A 331 -0.58 -16.92 -21.47
CA MET A 331 -0.03 -16.21 -22.63
C MET A 331 0.00 -17.05 -23.91
N GLN A 332 -0.06 -18.38 -23.82
CA GLN A 332 -0.10 -19.28 -24.97
C GLN A 332 -1.51 -19.49 -25.51
N LYS A 333 -2.54 -19.25 -24.71
CA LYS A 333 -3.96 -19.34 -25.09
C LYS A 333 -4.45 -18.04 -25.72
N GLY A 334 -5.46 -18.12 -26.57
CA GLY A 334 -6.05 -16.94 -27.21
C GLY A 334 -5.14 -16.28 -28.28
N LYS A 335 -4.36 -17.11 -28.98
CA LYS A 335 -3.56 -16.66 -30.16
C LYS A 335 -4.35 -16.85 -31.44
#